data_a750735006210396420580122b6e6d57
#
_entry.id   a750735006210396420580122b6e6d57
#
_cell.length_a   1.000
_cell.length_b   1.000
_cell.length_c   1.000
_cell.angle_alpha   90.00
_cell.angle_beta   90.00
_cell.angle_gamma   90.00
#
_symmetry.space_group_name_H-M   'P 1'
#
loop_
_entity.id
_entity.type
_entity.pdbx_description
1 polymer ?
#
loop_
_entity_poly.entity_id
_entity_poly.type
_entity_poly.pdbx_seq_one_letter_code
_entity_poly.pdbx_strand_id
1 'polypeptide(L)'
;MAAPVSVTVERRLAAAPERVFDAWLDPESLGRWLFATTEGVMERVEVDPRIGGRFLVAERRGEELAQHHGEYVALDRPRRIAFDFWTSFSEERTRVTVTIEADGDGSLLSLRHDGVWADYEERTQKGWAMILGNLAKTLT
;
A
#
# COMPACT_ATOMS: atom_id res chain seq x y z
N MET A 1 -6.69 -23.43 -13.80
CA MET A 1 -5.82 -22.49 -13.09
C MET A 1 -5.88 -21.13 -13.75
N ALA A 2 -6.26 -20.09 -13.01
CA ALA A 2 -6.40 -18.75 -13.56
C ALA A 2 -5.02 -18.10 -13.75
N ALA A 3 -4.83 -17.38 -14.86
CA ALA A 3 -3.60 -16.62 -15.07
C ALA A 3 -3.55 -15.42 -14.12
N PRO A 4 -2.37 -14.98 -13.69
CA PRO A 4 -2.26 -13.76 -12.90
C PRO A 4 -2.71 -12.54 -13.69
N VAL A 5 -3.30 -11.58 -12.98
CA VAL A 5 -3.78 -10.33 -13.57
C VAL A 5 -3.17 -9.14 -12.84
N SER A 6 -3.30 -7.97 -13.44
CA SER A 6 -2.94 -6.71 -12.79
C SER A 6 -4.19 -5.99 -12.34
N VAL A 7 -4.14 -5.45 -11.12
CA VAL A 7 -5.22 -4.63 -10.57
C VAL A 7 -4.73 -3.19 -10.52
N THR A 8 -5.53 -2.24 -11.00
CA THR A 8 -5.20 -0.83 -10.98
C THR A 8 -6.29 -0.05 -10.26
N VAL A 9 -5.88 0.82 -9.33
CA VAL A 9 -6.78 1.68 -8.59
C VAL A 9 -6.20 3.09 -8.60
N GLU A 10 -7.04 4.09 -8.87
CA GLU A 10 -6.64 5.48 -8.84
C GLU A 10 -7.40 6.25 -7.77
N ARG A 11 -6.74 7.24 -7.19
CA ARG A 11 -7.36 8.09 -6.18
C ARG A 11 -6.78 9.50 -6.24
N ARG A 12 -7.65 10.51 -6.30
CA ARG A 12 -7.23 11.91 -6.16
C ARG A 12 -7.12 12.23 -4.67
N LEU A 13 -6.01 12.87 -4.28
CA LEU A 13 -5.71 13.21 -2.89
C LEU A 13 -5.53 14.73 -2.75
N ALA A 14 -6.04 15.30 -1.66
CA ALA A 14 -5.95 16.74 -1.40
C ALA A 14 -4.64 17.09 -0.69
N ALA A 15 -3.51 16.63 -1.25
CA ALA A 15 -2.18 16.89 -0.69
C ALA A 15 -1.18 16.91 -1.83
N ALA A 16 -0.10 17.68 -1.69
CA ALA A 16 0.97 17.74 -2.68
C ALA A 16 1.68 16.39 -2.82
N PRO A 17 2.26 16.08 -4.00
CA PRO A 17 2.93 14.80 -4.23
C PRO A 17 3.98 14.43 -3.18
N GLU A 18 4.77 15.39 -2.69
CA GLU A 18 5.79 15.15 -1.67
C GLU A 18 5.17 14.63 -0.37
N ARG A 19 4.05 15.19 0.03
CA ARG A 19 3.35 14.79 1.25
C ARG A 19 2.74 13.40 1.09
N VAL A 20 2.19 13.12 -0.10
CA VAL A 20 1.64 11.79 -0.41
C VAL A 20 2.76 10.74 -0.39
N PHE A 21 3.87 11.03 -1.04
CA PHE A 21 5.02 10.13 -1.08
C PHE A 21 5.54 9.82 0.32
N ASP A 22 5.72 10.87 1.13
CA ASP A 22 6.27 10.69 2.48
C ASP A 22 5.34 9.90 3.39
N ALA A 23 4.01 9.98 3.17
CA ALA A 23 3.05 9.19 3.94
C ALA A 23 3.22 7.68 3.75
N TRP A 24 3.73 7.25 2.60
CA TRP A 24 4.00 5.84 2.32
C TRP A 24 5.25 5.33 3.03
N LEU A 25 6.12 6.21 3.51
CA LEU A 25 7.41 5.83 4.08
C LEU A 25 7.54 6.17 5.57
N ASP A 26 6.54 6.80 6.15
CA ASP A 26 6.53 7.16 7.56
C ASP A 26 5.78 6.09 8.36
N PRO A 27 6.46 5.38 9.29
CA PRO A 27 5.81 4.30 10.05
C PRO A 27 4.61 4.78 10.86
N GLU A 28 4.65 5.98 11.40
CA GLU A 28 3.51 6.53 12.15
C GLU A 28 2.31 6.74 11.24
N SER A 29 2.52 7.26 10.04
CA SER A 29 1.47 7.44 9.05
C SER A 29 0.92 6.09 8.59
N LEU A 30 1.80 5.15 8.21
CA LEU A 30 1.39 3.84 7.71
C LEU A 30 0.47 3.10 8.68
N GLY A 31 0.74 3.20 9.97
CA GLY A 31 -0.07 2.53 10.98
C GLY A 31 -1.52 3.00 11.03
N ARG A 32 -1.81 4.14 10.43
CA ARG A 32 -3.15 4.71 10.42
C ARG A 32 -3.98 4.30 9.21
N TRP A 33 -3.35 3.95 8.10
CA TRP A 33 -4.11 3.72 6.88
C TRP A 33 -3.73 2.46 6.11
N LEU A 34 -2.47 2.03 6.12
CA LEU A 34 -2.03 0.89 5.31
C LEU A 34 -2.41 -0.41 6.01
N PHE A 35 -3.27 -1.18 5.37
CA PHE A 35 -3.78 -2.47 5.88
C PHE A 35 -4.47 -2.39 7.25
N ALA A 36 -4.83 -1.19 7.69
CA ALA A 36 -5.55 -1.00 8.94
C ALA A 36 -7.04 -1.30 8.76
N THR A 37 -7.61 -2.11 9.66
CA THR A 37 -9.04 -2.43 9.65
C THR A 37 -9.73 -1.73 10.82
N THR A 38 -11.07 -1.63 10.75
CA THR A 38 -11.86 -0.94 11.77
C THR A 38 -11.74 -1.57 13.15
N GLU A 39 -11.71 -2.90 13.21
CA GLU A 39 -11.67 -3.63 14.48
C GLU A 39 -10.29 -4.15 14.87
N GLY A 40 -9.32 -4.01 13.97
CA GLY A 40 -7.97 -4.48 14.24
C GLY A 40 -7.18 -3.52 15.10
N VAL A 41 -6.14 -4.04 15.74
CA VAL A 41 -5.21 -3.25 16.55
C VAL A 41 -3.83 -3.36 15.92
N MET A 42 -3.27 -2.23 15.50
CA MET A 42 -1.94 -2.21 14.92
C MET A 42 -0.91 -2.49 16.00
N GLU A 43 -0.18 -3.59 15.86
CA GLU A 43 0.82 -3.99 16.86
C GLU A 43 2.23 -3.59 16.48
N ARG A 44 2.53 -3.55 15.18
CA ARG A 44 3.89 -3.29 14.74
C ARG A 44 3.90 -2.66 13.36
N VAL A 45 4.64 -1.55 13.23
CA VAL A 45 4.89 -0.92 11.92
C VAL A 45 6.37 -0.57 11.88
N GLU A 46 7.07 -1.12 10.90
CA GLU A 46 8.50 -0.87 10.71
C GLU A 46 8.73 -0.48 9.26
N VAL A 47 9.61 0.49 9.03
CA VAL A 47 9.94 0.97 7.69
C VAL A 47 11.44 1.25 7.62
N ASP A 48 12.09 0.70 6.58
CA ASP A 48 13.45 1.04 6.21
C ASP A 48 13.37 1.65 4.80
N PRO A 49 13.25 2.99 4.69
CA PRO A 49 12.86 3.64 3.43
C PRO A 49 14.03 3.81 2.45
N ARG A 50 14.56 2.70 1.99
CA ARG A 50 15.64 2.67 0.99
C ARG A 50 15.42 1.49 0.05
N ILE A 51 16.04 1.53 -1.11
CA ILE A 51 16.00 0.39 -2.05
C ILE A 51 16.67 -0.80 -1.38
N GLY A 52 15.99 -1.95 -1.38
CA GLY A 52 16.41 -3.14 -0.66
C GLY A 52 15.96 -3.16 0.81
N GLY A 53 15.50 -2.04 1.35
CA GLY A 53 14.91 -1.98 2.68
C GLY A 53 13.52 -2.58 2.69
N ARG A 54 13.01 -2.88 3.88
CA ARG A 54 11.72 -3.56 4.03
C ARG A 54 10.77 -2.78 4.91
N PHE A 55 9.47 -3.03 4.72
CA PHE A 55 8.46 -2.57 5.66
C PHE A 55 7.68 -3.76 6.21
N LEU A 56 7.14 -3.58 7.40
CA LEU A 56 6.25 -4.54 8.05
C LEU A 56 5.09 -3.78 8.65
N VAL A 57 3.87 -4.22 8.32
CA VAL A 57 2.65 -3.74 8.95
C VAL A 57 1.95 -4.95 9.54
N ALA A 58 1.90 -5.04 10.86
CA ALA A 58 1.31 -6.18 11.56
C ALA A 58 0.14 -5.72 12.40
N GLU A 59 -1.03 -6.24 12.10
CA GLU A 59 -2.27 -5.89 12.77
C GLU A 59 -2.90 -7.13 13.41
N ARG A 60 -3.28 -6.99 14.67
CA ARG A 60 -4.01 -8.05 15.36
C ARG A 60 -5.49 -7.98 15.01
N ARG A 61 -6.00 -9.09 14.49
CA ARG A 61 -7.40 -9.23 14.08
C ARG A 61 -7.96 -10.44 14.84
N GLY A 62 -8.54 -10.18 16.02
CA GLY A 62 -8.97 -11.27 16.90
C GLY A 62 -7.75 -12.02 17.42
N GLU A 63 -7.69 -13.32 17.19
CA GLU A 63 -6.56 -14.17 17.60
C GLU A 63 -5.45 -14.23 16.57
N GLU A 64 -5.65 -13.64 15.39
CA GLU A 64 -4.72 -13.72 14.28
C GLU A 64 -3.91 -12.44 14.14
N LEU A 65 -2.60 -12.58 13.93
CA LEU A 65 -1.73 -11.45 13.61
C LEU A 65 -1.52 -11.41 12.10
N ALA A 66 -2.16 -10.46 11.45
CA ALA A 66 -2.05 -10.27 10.01
C ALA A 66 -0.79 -9.46 9.70
N GLN A 67 0.20 -10.09 9.06
CA GLN A 67 1.47 -9.44 8.71
C GLN A 67 1.53 -9.17 7.22
N HIS A 68 1.84 -7.93 6.89
CA HIS A 68 2.01 -7.48 5.51
C HIS A 68 3.45 -6.97 5.36
N HIS A 69 4.18 -7.56 4.43
CA HIS A 69 5.60 -7.27 4.21
C HIS A 69 5.84 -6.68 2.84
N GLY A 70 6.83 -5.82 2.74
CA GLY A 70 7.26 -5.30 1.46
C GLY A 70 8.77 -5.12 1.43
N GLU A 71 9.34 -5.15 0.22
CA GLU A 71 10.75 -4.83 0.00
C GLU A 71 10.80 -3.81 -1.13
N TYR A 72 11.36 -2.64 -0.86
CA TYR A 72 11.41 -1.55 -1.83
C TYR A 72 12.34 -1.87 -2.98
N VAL A 73 11.83 -1.75 -4.20
CA VAL A 73 12.61 -1.95 -5.42
C VAL A 73 12.77 -0.66 -6.23
N ALA A 74 11.95 0.35 -5.97
CA ALA A 74 12.08 1.67 -6.58
C ALA A 74 11.56 2.74 -5.61
N LEU A 75 12.33 3.81 -5.47
CA LEU A 75 11.96 4.99 -4.69
C LEU A 75 12.43 6.22 -5.46
N ASP A 76 11.50 6.89 -6.12
CA ASP A 76 11.78 8.11 -6.88
C ASP A 76 10.85 9.20 -6.37
N ARG A 77 11.32 9.96 -5.40
CA ARG A 77 10.53 11.00 -4.73
C ARG A 77 10.30 12.19 -5.64
N PRO A 78 9.09 12.69 -5.77
CA PRO A 78 7.83 12.26 -5.12
C PRO A 78 6.92 11.44 -6.04
N ARG A 79 7.46 10.80 -7.09
CA ARG A 79 6.68 10.27 -8.21
C ARG A 79 6.38 8.80 -8.16
N ARG A 80 7.27 8.00 -7.57
CA ARG A 80 7.13 6.56 -7.72
C ARG A 80 7.68 5.79 -6.52
N ILE A 81 6.88 4.80 -6.09
CA ILE A 81 7.30 3.80 -5.11
C ILE A 81 6.92 2.45 -5.69
N ALA A 82 7.85 1.51 -5.68
CA ALA A 82 7.54 0.13 -6.07
C ALA A 82 8.14 -0.81 -5.04
N PHE A 83 7.39 -1.86 -4.71
CA PHE A 83 7.86 -2.85 -3.75
C PHE A 83 7.32 -4.23 -4.10
N ASP A 84 8.09 -5.25 -3.74
CA ASP A 84 7.61 -6.61 -3.73
C ASP A 84 6.83 -6.82 -2.45
N PHE A 85 5.69 -7.50 -2.54
CA PHE A 85 4.73 -7.60 -1.47
C PHE A 85 4.39 -9.06 -1.18
N TRP A 86 4.32 -9.40 0.11
CA TRP A 86 3.87 -10.72 0.56
C TRP A 86 3.24 -10.60 1.95
N THR A 87 2.51 -11.65 2.34
CA THR A 87 1.81 -11.65 3.62
C THR A 87 2.15 -12.91 4.40
N SER A 88 1.77 -12.94 5.68
CA SER A 88 1.90 -14.14 6.51
C SER A 88 0.95 -15.27 6.05
N PHE A 89 0.00 -14.97 5.16
CA PHE A 89 -0.96 -15.95 4.66
C PHE A 89 -0.48 -16.68 3.40
N SER A 90 0.56 -16.19 2.75
CA SER A 90 1.06 -16.76 1.49
C SER A 90 2.53 -16.41 1.32
N GLU A 91 3.30 -17.37 0.78
CA GLU A 91 4.71 -17.15 0.47
C GLU A 91 4.92 -16.47 -0.88
N GLU A 92 3.87 -16.31 -1.66
CA GLU A 92 3.97 -15.70 -2.98
C GLU A 92 4.26 -14.21 -2.88
N ARG A 93 5.23 -13.76 -3.68
CA ARG A 93 5.55 -12.34 -3.79
C ARG A 93 4.89 -11.78 -5.03
N THR A 94 4.30 -10.61 -4.88
CA THR A 94 3.69 -9.86 -5.98
C THR A 94 4.34 -8.48 -6.05
N ARG A 95 4.03 -7.71 -7.09
CA ARG A 95 4.63 -6.39 -7.28
C ARG A 95 3.56 -5.30 -7.16
N VAL A 96 3.81 -4.32 -6.31
CA VAL A 96 2.95 -3.14 -6.20
C VAL A 96 3.75 -1.92 -6.65
N THR A 97 3.17 -1.15 -7.55
CA THR A 97 3.77 0.09 -8.05
C THR A 97 2.81 1.25 -7.80
N VAL A 98 3.29 2.28 -7.13
CA VAL A 98 2.54 3.49 -6.84
C VAL A 98 3.17 4.62 -7.64
N THR A 99 2.35 5.33 -8.42
CA THR A 99 2.78 6.54 -9.13
C THR A 99 1.96 7.72 -8.61
N ILE A 100 2.62 8.87 -8.46
CA ILE A 100 2.03 10.07 -7.90
C ILE A 100 2.31 11.22 -8.83
N GLU A 101 1.25 11.90 -9.28
CA GLU A 101 1.35 13.05 -10.17
C GLU A 101 0.67 14.26 -9.55
N ALA A 102 1.22 15.44 -9.80
CA ALA A 102 0.57 16.67 -9.38
C ALA A 102 -0.75 16.84 -10.15
N ASP A 103 -1.82 17.23 -9.43
CA ASP A 103 -3.14 17.44 -10.01
C ASP A 103 -3.78 18.65 -9.33
N GLY A 104 -3.63 19.84 -9.94
CA GLY A 104 -4.06 21.09 -9.34
C GLY A 104 -3.36 21.31 -7.99
N ASP A 105 -4.14 21.51 -6.94
CA ASP A 105 -3.61 21.69 -5.59
C ASP A 105 -3.33 20.38 -4.86
N GLY A 106 -3.60 19.26 -5.51
CA GLY A 106 -3.44 17.95 -4.90
C GLY A 106 -2.62 17.02 -5.78
N SER A 107 -2.93 15.74 -5.68
CA SER A 107 -2.22 14.69 -6.40
C SER A 107 -3.18 13.65 -6.95
N LEU A 108 -2.81 13.02 -8.05
CA LEU A 108 -3.45 11.81 -8.53
C LEU A 108 -2.50 10.64 -8.25
N LEU A 109 -2.96 9.71 -7.43
CA LEU A 109 -2.21 8.50 -7.12
C LEU A 109 -2.80 7.35 -7.92
N SER A 110 -1.92 6.61 -8.61
CA SER A 110 -2.28 5.38 -9.31
C SER A 110 -1.51 4.23 -8.70
N LEU A 111 -2.23 3.16 -8.34
CA LEU A 111 -1.63 1.97 -7.77
C LEU A 111 -1.89 0.80 -8.69
N ARG A 112 -0.82 0.06 -9.02
CA ARG A 112 -0.92 -1.16 -9.82
C ARG A 112 -0.35 -2.32 -9.02
N HIS A 113 -1.13 -3.39 -8.90
CA HIS A 113 -0.71 -4.61 -8.22
C HIS A 113 -0.65 -5.73 -9.26
N ASP A 114 0.57 -6.16 -9.58
CA ASP A 114 0.82 -7.21 -10.57
C ASP A 114 0.97 -8.57 -9.90
N GLY A 115 0.55 -9.61 -10.59
CA GLY A 115 0.69 -10.99 -10.10
C GLY A 115 -0.47 -11.45 -9.22
N VAL A 116 -1.58 -10.76 -9.27
CA VAL A 116 -2.79 -11.13 -8.52
C VAL A 116 -3.50 -12.27 -9.25
N TRP A 117 -3.91 -13.31 -8.51
CA TRP A 117 -4.71 -14.38 -9.10
C TRP A 117 -6.05 -13.83 -9.55
N ALA A 118 -6.51 -14.24 -10.75
CA ALA A 118 -7.75 -13.72 -11.32
C ALA A 118 -8.96 -13.90 -10.39
N ASP A 119 -8.99 -14.95 -9.61
CA ASP A 119 -10.07 -15.22 -8.65
C ASP A 119 -10.15 -14.17 -7.55
N TYR A 120 -9.07 -13.45 -7.28
CA TYR A 120 -8.99 -12.43 -6.24
C TYR A 120 -8.97 -11.00 -6.80
N GLU A 121 -9.13 -10.84 -8.11
CA GLU A 121 -9.04 -9.53 -8.77
C GLU A 121 -9.99 -8.50 -8.14
N GLU A 122 -11.27 -8.84 -8.02
CA GLU A 122 -12.27 -7.93 -7.48
C GLU A 122 -12.01 -7.60 -6.01
N ARG A 123 -11.67 -8.61 -5.21
CA ARG A 123 -11.36 -8.43 -3.79
C ARG A 123 -10.15 -7.54 -3.59
N THR A 124 -9.12 -7.74 -4.38
CA THR A 124 -7.88 -6.95 -4.33
C THR A 124 -8.15 -5.51 -4.72
N GLN A 125 -8.94 -5.28 -5.76
CA GLN A 125 -9.30 -3.94 -6.20
C GLN A 125 -10.08 -3.20 -5.11
N LYS A 126 -11.07 -3.84 -4.50
CA LYS A 126 -11.85 -3.23 -3.42
C LYS A 126 -11.00 -2.96 -2.18
N GLY A 127 -10.09 -3.86 -1.86
CA GLY A 127 -9.18 -3.69 -0.73
C GLY A 127 -8.28 -2.48 -0.90
N TRP A 128 -7.65 -2.32 -2.06
CA TRP A 128 -6.82 -1.16 -2.32
C TRP A 128 -7.62 0.13 -2.36
N ALA A 129 -8.84 0.11 -2.93
CA ALA A 129 -9.69 1.30 -2.94
C ALA A 129 -10.02 1.76 -1.51
N MET A 130 -10.29 0.81 -0.61
CA MET A 130 -10.54 1.13 0.80
C MET A 130 -9.29 1.68 1.48
N ILE A 131 -8.13 1.08 1.24
CA ILE A 131 -6.86 1.52 1.80
C ILE A 131 -6.53 2.94 1.34
N LEU A 132 -6.69 3.24 0.05
CA LEU A 132 -6.45 4.58 -0.47
C LEU A 132 -7.47 5.60 0.05
N GLY A 133 -8.69 5.16 0.35
CA GLY A 133 -9.68 5.99 1.02
C GLY A 133 -9.23 6.37 2.44
N ASN A 134 -8.63 5.43 3.16
CA ASN A 134 -8.06 5.69 4.48
C ASN A 134 -6.87 6.66 4.39
N LEU A 135 -6.03 6.50 3.38
CA LEU A 135 -4.93 7.43 3.12
C LEU A 135 -5.46 8.85 2.90
N ALA A 136 -6.52 8.99 2.09
CA ALA A 136 -7.14 10.29 1.82
C ALA A 136 -7.59 10.96 3.13
N LYS A 137 -8.18 10.20 4.05
CA LYS A 137 -8.60 10.73 5.35
C LYS A 137 -7.41 11.17 6.21
N THR A 138 -6.32 10.41 6.15
CA THR A 138 -5.11 10.71 6.92
C THR A 138 -4.45 12.00 6.45
N LEU A 139 -4.58 12.33 5.17
CA LEU A 139 -3.96 13.50 4.56
C LEU A 139 -4.80 14.78 4.64
N THR A 140 -6.03 14.71 5.11
CA THR A 140 -6.89 15.88 5.24
C THR A 140 -6.79 16.55 6.61
#